data_031585a02451c105bde88f06e4a52c22
#
_entry.id   031585a02451c105bde88f06e4a52c22
#
_cell.length_a   1.000
_cell.length_b   1.000
_cell.length_c   1.000
_cell.angle_alpha   90.00
_cell.angle_beta   90.00
_cell.angle_gamma   90.00
#
_symmetry.space_group_name_H-M   'P 1'
#
loop_
_entity.id
_entity.type
_entity.pdbx_description
1 polymer ?
#
loop_
_entity_poly.entity_id
_entity_poly.type
_entity_poly.pdbx_seq_one_letter_code
_entity_poly.pdbx_strand_id
1 'polypeptide(L)'
;MKVLITGGNGKLAAYIIRALTADHELVLFSRKQPAAEFAQYPWVQGDLTDFAACQRAVEGVDAIQHIGAQPWPVDHPQLRARAAEQGYPFDATFKTNMLGNYYLMQAAVEAGVKTVVMAGSNCALGHGFRISNTPFPIERLPINETHPTWPEDSYSFTKRAGEDHLASYTRAYGIRTYVTRIAGICPVERRQAIAANAKPVTAWSEWLWCWVGSEDVADAHRLLMEKADTLPPHDVYFLNADDTTCLEPSREIVERYRPDLLPLVQGLNGHESFLNCNKLKQAVGWQHKTSWREHLA
;
A
#
# COMPACT_ATOMS: atom_id res chain seq x y z
N MET A 1 4.40 -18.96 -12.77
CA MET A 1 5.53 -18.01 -12.64
C MET A 1 6.25 -18.28 -11.32
N LYS A 2 7.55 -17.99 -11.26
CA LYS A 2 8.29 -17.92 -10.00
C LYS A 2 8.22 -16.49 -9.46
N VAL A 3 7.65 -16.31 -8.28
CA VAL A 3 7.32 -14.99 -7.72
C VAL A 3 8.11 -14.74 -6.43
N LEU A 4 8.86 -13.65 -6.39
CA LEU A 4 9.52 -13.15 -5.18
C LEU A 4 8.53 -12.33 -4.35
N ILE A 5 8.46 -12.59 -3.03
CA ILE A 5 7.70 -11.77 -2.08
C ILE A 5 8.70 -11.12 -1.12
N THR A 6 8.94 -9.81 -1.26
CA THR A 6 9.78 -9.08 -0.30
C THR A 6 9.00 -8.77 0.97
N GLY A 7 9.68 -8.68 2.11
CA GLY A 7 8.99 -8.56 3.39
C GLY A 7 8.25 -9.83 3.80
N GLY A 8 8.72 -11.01 3.36
CA GLY A 8 8.07 -12.31 3.45
C GLY A 8 7.68 -12.78 4.85
N ASN A 9 8.13 -12.14 5.93
CA ASN A 9 7.66 -12.38 7.30
C ASN A 9 6.69 -11.31 7.82
N GLY A 10 6.22 -10.40 6.96
CA GLY A 10 5.27 -9.34 7.29
C GLY A 10 3.82 -9.84 7.37
N LYS A 11 2.96 -9.07 8.06
CA LYS A 11 1.54 -9.42 8.20
C LYS A 11 0.82 -9.52 6.85
N LEU A 12 1.08 -8.60 5.91
CA LEU A 12 0.49 -8.64 4.57
C LEU A 12 1.03 -9.81 3.74
N ALA A 13 2.30 -10.22 3.96
CA ALA A 13 2.91 -11.32 3.23
C ALA A 13 2.10 -12.62 3.35
N ALA A 14 1.59 -12.93 4.53
CA ALA A 14 0.78 -14.11 4.77
C ALA A 14 -0.45 -14.19 3.85
N TYR A 15 -1.11 -13.09 3.60
CA TYR A 15 -2.28 -13.02 2.71
C TYR A 15 -1.87 -13.15 1.24
N ILE A 16 -0.79 -12.48 0.83
CA ILE A 16 -0.26 -12.57 -0.54
C ILE A 16 0.26 -13.99 -0.84
N ILE A 17 0.98 -14.61 0.09
CA ILE A 17 1.43 -16.00 -0.05
C ILE A 17 0.23 -16.92 -0.29
N ARG A 18 -0.81 -16.84 0.54
CA ARG A 18 -2.02 -17.66 0.40
C ARG A 18 -2.77 -17.41 -0.92
N ALA A 19 -2.77 -16.16 -1.41
CA ALA A 19 -3.44 -15.81 -2.65
C ALA A 19 -2.70 -16.31 -3.90
N LEU A 20 -1.38 -16.57 -3.80
CA LEU A 20 -0.54 -16.94 -4.94
C LEU A 20 -0.13 -18.42 -4.96
N THR A 21 -0.21 -19.11 -3.83
CA THR A 21 0.40 -20.44 -3.65
C THR A 21 -0.20 -21.53 -4.52
N ALA A 22 -1.44 -21.38 -4.99
CA ALA A 22 -2.11 -22.39 -5.82
C ALA A 22 -1.54 -22.45 -7.25
N ASP A 23 -1.10 -21.30 -7.78
CA ASP A 23 -0.80 -21.14 -9.22
C ASP A 23 0.65 -20.72 -9.49
N HIS A 24 1.43 -20.41 -8.43
CA HIS A 24 2.77 -19.85 -8.57
C HIS A 24 3.80 -20.52 -7.64
N GLU A 25 5.03 -20.60 -8.10
CA GLU A 25 6.19 -20.94 -7.28
C GLU A 25 6.66 -19.70 -6.51
N LEU A 26 6.79 -19.78 -5.19
CA LEU A 26 7.08 -18.64 -4.33
C LEU A 26 8.49 -18.68 -3.75
N VAL A 27 9.14 -17.54 -3.70
CA VAL A 27 10.38 -17.29 -2.97
C VAL A 27 10.15 -16.13 -2.01
N LEU A 28 10.55 -16.30 -0.75
CA LEU A 28 10.39 -15.27 0.28
C LEU A 28 11.70 -14.55 0.54
N PHE A 29 11.66 -13.21 0.67
CA PHE A 29 12.82 -12.39 1.02
C PHE A 29 12.52 -11.55 2.24
N SER A 30 13.31 -11.68 3.30
CA SER A 30 13.13 -10.94 4.54
C SER A 30 14.35 -11.05 5.47
N ARG A 31 14.46 -10.10 6.40
CA ARG A 31 15.52 -10.08 7.43
C ARG A 31 15.40 -11.21 8.44
N LYS A 32 14.18 -11.62 8.74
CA LYS A 32 13.86 -12.67 9.72
C LYS A 32 13.15 -13.81 9.01
N GLN A 33 13.31 -15.01 9.53
CA GLN A 33 12.64 -16.20 9.02
C GLN A 33 11.11 -15.98 8.95
N PRO A 34 10.46 -16.41 7.86
CA PRO A 34 9.00 -16.42 7.76
C PRO A 34 8.36 -17.28 8.86
N ALA A 35 7.05 -17.09 9.08
CA ALA A 35 6.29 -17.89 10.01
C ALA A 35 6.36 -19.39 9.65
N ALA A 36 6.24 -20.28 10.65
CA ALA A 36 6.39 -21.72 10.48
C ALA A 36 5.43 -22.31 9.44
N GLU A 37 4.23 -21.75 9.29
CA GLU A 37 3.26 -22.14 8.27
C GLU A 37 3.75 -21.91 6.81
N PHE A 38 4.81 -21.12 6.61
CA PHE A 38 5.42 -20.82 5.31
C PHE A 38 6.84 -21.39 5.17
N ALA A 39 7.27 -22.27 6.08
CA ALA A 39 8.62 -22.86 6.09
C ALA A 39 8.92 -23.73 4.85
N GLN A 40 7.90 -24.17 4.12
CA GLN A 40 8.05 -24.94 2.88
C GLN A 40 8.53 -24.11 1.70
N TYR A 41 8.42 -22.78 1.73
CA TYR A 41 8.87 -21.92 0.64
C TYR A 41 10.36 -21.59 0.77
N PRO A 42 11.12 -21.58 -0.34
CA PRO A 42 12.48 -21.06 -0.35
C PRO A 42 12.53 -19.67 0.26
N TRP A 43 13.47 -19.46 1.16
CA TRP A 43 13.68 -18.18 1.84
C TRP A 43 15.11 -17.69 1.67
N VAL A 44 15.24 -16.47 1.16
CA VAL A 44 16.48 -15.73 1.07
C VAL A 44 16.54 -14.74 2.24
N GLN A 45 17.47 -14.93 3.16
CA GLN A 45 17.70 -13.98 4.23
C GLN A 45 18.47 -12.77 3.70
N GLY A 46 17.94 -11.57 3.96
CA GLY A 46 18.62 -10.34 3.58
C GLY A 46 17.84 -9.07 3.92
N ASP A 47 18.50 -7.95 3.77
CA ASP A 47 17.91 -6.61 3.88
C ASP A 47 17.81 -5.99 2.49
N LEU A 48 16.74 -5.25 2.21
CA LEU A 48 16.57 -4.50 0.95
C LEU A 48 17.70 -3.48 0.71
N THR A 49 18.36 -3.01 1.77
CA THR A 49 19.50 -2.10 1.71
C THR A 49 20.86 -2.81 1.46
N ASP A 50 20.84 -4.11 1.22
CA ASP A 50 21.98 -4.91 0.76
C ASP A 50 21.75 -5.34 -0.71
N PHE A 51 22.49 -4.73 -1.62
CA PHE A 51 22.34 -5.01 -3.06
C PHE A 51 22.63 -6.47 -3.41
N ALA A 52 23.69 -7.07 -2.81
CA ALA A 52 24.02 -8.46 -3.06
C ALA A 52 22.92 -9.42 -2.56
N ALA A 53 22.24 -9.08 -1.47
CA ALA A 53 21.08 -9.84 -1.01
C ALA A 53 19.90 -9.71 -1.99
N CYS A 54 19.66 -8.52 -2.53
CA CYS A 54 18.64 -8.31 -3.57
C CYS A 54 18.96 -9.14 -4.84
N GLN A 55 20.22 -9.15 -5.29
CA GLN A 55 20.64 -9.96 -6.45
C GLN A 55 20.36 -11.46 -6.24
N ARG A 56 20.73 -12.01 -5.07
CA ARG A 56 20.42 -13.42 -4.73
C ARG A 56 18.92 -13.69 -4.68
N ALA A 57 18.12 -12.72 -4.21
CA ALA A 57 16.69 -12.91 -4.06
C ALA A 57 15.94 -12.98 -5.40
N VAL A 58 16.45 -12.30 -6.43
CA VAL A 58 15.79 -12.22 -7.76
C VAL A 58 16.24 -13.29 -8.75
N GLU A 59 17.13 -14.22 -8.35
CA GLU A 59 17.63 -15.27 -9.24
C GLU A 59 16.52 -16.17 -9.79
N GLY A 60 16.34 -16.16 -11.12
CA GLY A 60 15.34 -16.94 -11.83
C GLY A 60 13.89 -16.57 -11.50
N VAL A 61 13.63 -15.36 -10.99
CA VAL A 61 12.31 -14.85 -10.66
C VAL A 61 11.66 -14.18 -11.88
N ASP A 62 10.40 -14.50 -12.14
CA ASP A 62 9.61 -13.89 -13.22
C ASP A 62 8.94 -12.59 -12.78
N ALA A 63 8.41 -12.56 -11.56
CA ALA A 63 7.64 -11.43 -11.02
C ALA A 63 7.96 -11.16 -9.53
N ILE A 64 7.75 -9.92 -9.09
CA ILE A 64 8.00 -9.50 -7.70
C ILE A 64 6.74 -8.89 -7.10
N GLN A 65 6.35 -9.37 -5.92
CA GLN A 65 5.45 -8.70 -4.99
C GLN A 65 6.29 -7.91 -3.99
N HIS A 66 6.52 -6.62 -4.28
CA HIS A 66 7.36 -5.76 -3.46
C HIS A 66 6.55 -5.11 -2.33
N ILE A 67 6.45 -5.82 -1.19
CA ILE A 67 5.72 -5.36 0.00
C ILE A 67 6.62 -5.04 1.19
N GLY A 68 7.92 -5.31 1.08
CA GLY A 68 8.91 -4.97 2.10
C GLY A 68 9.12 -3.46 2.18
N ALA A 69 8.87 -2.87 3.35
CA ALA A 69 9.06 -1.44 3.60
C ALA A 69 9.19 -1.14 5.10
N GLN A 70 9.73 0.03 5.44
CA GLN A 70 9.49 0.65 6.73
C GLN A 70 8.12 1.35 6.67
N PRO A 71 7.12 0.94 7.51
CA PRO A 71 5.71 1.28 7.26
C PRO A 71 5.25 2.61 7.85
N TRP A 72 6.15 3.42 8.39
CA TRP A 72 5.85 4.72 8.99
C TRP A 72 7.12 5.61 9.05
N PRO A 73 6.97 6.96 9.14
CA PRO A 73 8.10 7.88 9.18
C PRO A 73 8.76 7.89 10.57
N VAL A 74 9.91 7.21 10.71
CA VAL A 74 10.63 7.12 12.00
C VAL A 74 11.26 8.44 12.43
N ASP A 75 11.46 9.36 11.50
CA ASP A 75 12.02 10.71 11.69
C ASP A 75 10.94 11.77 11.98
N HIS A 76 9.64 11.41 11.89
CA HIS A 76 8.55 12.35 12.13
C HIS A 76 8.63 12.95 13.55
N PRO A 77 8.47 14.28 13.74
CA PRO A 77 8.64 14.93 15.03
C PRO A 77 7.88 14.27 16.19
N GLN A 78 6.64 13.84 15.94
CA GLN A 78 5.80 13.18 16.97
C GLN A 78 6.10 11.69 17.19
N LEU A 79 6.84 11.04 16.27
CA LEU A 79 7.11 9.59 16.32
C LEU A 79 8.57 9.27 16.62
N ARG A 80 9.46 10.26 16.53
CA ARG A 80 10.91 10.10 16.64
C ARG A 80 11.37 9.50 17.97
N ALA A 81 10.78 9.91 19.09
CA ALA A 81 11.10 9.35 20.40
C ALA A 81 10.80 7.85 20.45
N ARG A 82 9.58 7.46 20.02
CA ARG A 82 9.19 6.05 19.91
C ARG A 82 10.08 5.25 18.97
N ALA A 83 10.50 5.85 17.85
CA ALA A 83 11.39 5.21 16.89
C ALA A 83 12.75 4.90 17.54
N ALA A 84 13.33 5.87 18.27
CA ALA A 84 14.59 5.71 18.97
C ALA A 84 14.51 4.63 20.07
N GLU A 85 13.43 4.59 20.85
CA GLU A 85 13.18 3.52 21.85
C GLU A 85 13.11 2.13 21.22
N GLN A 86 12.63 2.03 19.98
CA GLN A 86 12.58 0.77 19.21
C GLN A 86 13.88 0.48 18.45
N GLY A 87 14.92 1.29 18.61
CA GLY A 87 16.23 1.11 17.98
C GLY A 87 16.27 1.45 16.48
N TYR A 88 15.31 2.22 15.97
CA TYR A 88 15.36 2.65 14.57
C TYR A 88 16.31 3.85 14.40
N PRO A 89 17.29 3.79 13.47
CA PRO A 89 18.03 4.97 13.03
C PRO A 89 17.06 5.98 12.41
N PHE A 90 17.36 7.28 12.52
CA PHE A 90 16.48 8.35 12.05
C PHE A 90 16.17 8.27 10.53
N ASP A 91 17.08 7.72 9.76
CA ASP A 91 16.99 7.59 8.31
C ASP A 91 16.45 6.22 7.83
N ALA A 92 16.00 5.36 8.76
CA ALA A 92 15.56 4.00 8.43
C ALA A 92 14.41 3.96 7.39
N THR A 93 13.47 4.91 7.46
CA THR A 93 12.37 5.00 6.50
C THR A 93 12.90 5.30 5.10
N PHE A 94 13.73 6.32 4.98
CA PHE A 94 14.29 6.70 3.69
C PHE A 94 15.20 5.60 3.11
N LYS A 95 16.11 5.06 3.91
CA LYS A 95 17.01 3.99 3.48
C LYS A 95 16.24 2.75 3.01
N THR A 96 15.34 2.24 3.82
CA THR A 96 14.60 1.02 3.46
C THR A 96 13.72 1.24 2.23
N ASN A 97 12.99 2.36 2.18
CA ASN A 97 11.97 2.55 1.14
C ASN A 97 12.54 3.12 -0.17
N MET A 98 13.60 3.92 -0.13
CA MET A 98 14.20 4.49 -1.35
C MET A 98 15.42 3.70 -1.82
N LEU A 99 16.43 3.54 -0.96
CA LEU A 99 17.63 2.79 -1.33
C LEU A 99 17.29 1.31 -1.56
N GLY A 100 16.46 0.72 -0.69
CA GLY A 100 16.01 -0.66 -0.85
C GLY A 100 15.20 -0.88 -2.11
N ASN A 101 14.31 0.06 -2.46
CA ASN A 101 13.58 0.01 -3.73
C ASN A 101 14.53 0.14 -4.94
N TYR A 102 15.50 1.06 -4.88
CA TYR A 102 16.50 1.22 -5.93
C TYR A 102 17.31 -0.07 -6.13
N TYR A 103 17.82 -0.69 -5.08
CA TYR A 103 18.59 -1.92 -5.17
C TYR A 103 17.77 -3.09 -5.70
N LEU A 104 16.53 -3.24 -5.22
CA LEU A 104 15.65 -4.30 -5.71
C LEU A 104 15.32 -4.12 -7.20
N MET A 105 15.01 -2.90 -7.64
CA MET A 105 14.69 -2.64 -9.05
C MET A 105 15.89 -2.83 -9.96
N GLN A 106 17.11 -2.42 -9.53
CA GLN A 106 18.33 -2.65 -10.27
C GLN A 106 18.63 -4.16 -10.41
N ALA A 107 18.56 -4.90 -9.30
CA ALA A 107 18.72 -6.35 -9.34
C ALA A 107 17.67 -7.04 -10.22
N ALA A 108 16.41 -6.58 -10.17
CA ALA A 108 15.31 -7.12 -10.95
C ALA A 108 15.53 -6.99 -12.46
N VAL A 109 15.99 -5.81 -12.93
CA VAL A 109 16.25 -5.62 -14.38
C VAL A 109 17.47 -6.40 -14.84
N GLU A 110 18.53 -6.49 -14.02
CA GLU A 110 19.72 -7.32 -14.32
C GLU A 110 19.37 -8.81 -14.42
N ALA A 111 18.43 -9.31 -13.59
CA ALA A 111 17.96 -10.68 -13.61
C ALA A 111 16.89 -10.96 -14.69
N GLY A 112 16.39 -9.94 -15.38
CA GLY A 112 15.37 -10.07 -16.42
C GLY A 112 13.94 -10.29 -15.89
N VAL A 113 13.64 -9.86 -14.65
CA VAL A 113 12.29 -9.85 -14.09
C VAL A 113 11.34 -9.08 -14.99
N LYS A 114 10.13 -9.60 -15.21
CA LYS A 114 9.15 -9.01 -16.14
C LYS A 114 8.17 -8.07 -15.49
N THR A 115 7.77 -8.34 -14.23
CA THR A 115 6.69 -7.59 -13.57
C THR A 115 7.01 -7.34 -12.10
N VAL A 116 6.74 -6.12 -11.63
CA VAL A 116 6.81 -5.74 -10.21
C VAL A 116 5.50 -5.11 -9.79
N VAL A 117 4.87 -5.65 -8.74
CA VAL A 117 3.73 -5.02 -8.05
C VAL A 117 4.21 -4.50 -6.70
N MET A 118 4.23 -3.17 -6.52
CA MET A 118 4.72 -2.54 -5.31
C MET A 118 3.57 -2.11 -4.40
N ALA A 119 3.65 -2.47 -3.13
CA ALA A 119 2.81 -1.90 -2.08
C ALA A 119 3.19 -0.44 -1.82
N GLY A 120 2.49 0.47 -2.48
CA GLY A 120 2.49 1.89 -2.19
C GLY A 120 1.68 2.23 -0.94
N SER A 121 1.17 3.44 -0.86
CA SER A 121 0.30 3.90 0.24
C SER A 121 -0.56 5.08 -0.22
N ASN A 122 -1.78 5.18 0.30
CA ASN A 122 -2.58 6.39 0.16
C ASN A 122 -1.90 7.61 0.80
N CYS A 123 -0.99 7.40 1.76
CA CYS A 123 -0.16 8.46 2.33
C CYS A 123 0.72 9.16 1.29
N ALA A 124 0.97 8.56 0.11
CA ALA A 124 1.62 9.25 -1.01
C ALA A 124 0.91 10.56 -1.41
N LEU A 125 -0.40 10.69 -1.12
CA LEU A 125 -1.13 11.96 -1.24
C LEU A 125 -0.56 13.06 -0.30
N GLY A 126 -0.10 12.69 0.89
CA GLY A 126 0.37 13.63 1.93
C GLY A 126 -0.68 13.96 2.98
N HIS A 127 -1.77 13.18 3.10
CA HIS A 127 -2.85 13.48 4.05
C HIS A 127 -2.60 12.95 5.47
N GLY A 128 -1.84 11.86 5.65
CA GLY A 128 -1.81 11.09 6.90
C GLY A 128 -0.80 11.59 7.95
N PHE A 129 0.44 11.86 7.59
CA PHE A 129 1.53 12.24 8.50
C PHE A 129 1.91 13.71 8.31
N ARG A 130 0.95 14.63 8.45
CA ARG A 130 1.21 16.06 8.27
C ARG A 130 2.04 16.64 9.41
N ILE A 131 3.07 17.40 9.06
CA ILE A 131 3.99 18.06 10.02
C ILE A 131 3.61 19.53 10.20
N SER A 132 3.12 20.19 9.14
CA SER A 132 2.80 21.62 9.12
C SER A 132 1.58 22.01 9.97
N ASN A 133 0.78 21.05 10.43
CA ASN A 133 -0.52 21.27 11.06
C ASN A 133 -1.54 22.03 10.16
N THR A 134 -1.27 22.15 8.86
CA THR A 134 -2.25 22.65 7.90
C THR A 134 -3.12 21.52 7.38
N PRO A 135 -4.41 21.73 7.13
CA PRO A 135 -5.26 20.70 6.53
C PRO A 135 -4.72 20.24 5.19
N PHE A 136 -4.91 18.95 4.88
CA PHE A 136 -4.59 18.42 3.56
C PHE A 136 -5.49 19.12 2.51
N PRO A 137 -4.90 19.69 1.43
CA PRO A 137 -5.69 20.35 0.40
C PRO A 137 -6.41 19.29 -0.46
N ILE A 138 -7.74 19.28 -0.34
CA ILE A 138 -8.61 18.42 -1.13
C ILE A 138 -9.16 19.21 -2.31
N GLU A 139 -8.93 18.72 -3.54
CA GLU A 139 -9.38 19.38 -4.77
C GLU A 139 -10.60 18.70 -5.41
N ARG A 140 -10.93 17.49 -4.94
CA ARG A 140 -12.10 16.70 -5.36
C ARG A 140 -12.45 15.61 -4.36
N LEU A 141 -13.72 15.23 -4.28
CA LEU A 141 -14.21 14.09 -3.51
C LEU A 141 -15.20 13.25 -4.34
N PRO A 142 -15.08 11.91 -4.42
CA PRO A 142 -13.95 11.14 -3.89
C PRO A 142 -12.62 11.46 -4.61
N ILE A 143 -11.52 11.34 -3.87
CA ILE A 143 -10.16 11.54 -4.42
C ILE A 143 -9.82 10.38 -5.35
N ASN A 144 -9.24 10.65 -6.50
CA ASN A 144 -8.72 9.64 -7.43
C ASN A 144 -7.22 9.83 -7.71
N GLU A 145 -6.63 8.97 -8.51
CA GLU A 145 -5.19 8.92 -8.77
C GLU A 145 -4.62 10.19 -9.41
N THR A 146 -5.46 11.03 -10.05
CA THR A 146 -5.03 12.29 -10.67
C THR A 146 -4.95 13.45 -9.68
N HIS A 147 -5.38 13.24 -8.42
CA HIS A 147 -5.28 14.27 -7.38
C HIS A 147 -3.82 14.62 -7.10
N PRO A 148 -3.47 15.91 -6.97
CA PRO A 148 -2.12 16.31 -6.59
C PRO A 148 -1.66 15.71 -5.25
N THR A 149 -0.35 15.65 -5.07
CA THR A 149 0.28 15.04 -3.88
C THR A 149 1.16 16.05 -3.17
N TRP A 150 1.04 16.14 -1.84
CA TRP A 150 1.79 17.06 -0.98
C TRP A 150 2.33 16.36 0.27
N PRO A 151 3.24 15.36 0.11
CA PRO A 151 3.84 14.67 1.25
C PRO A 151 4.73 15.62 2.06
N GLU A 152 4.64 15.54 3.39
CA GLU A 152 5.43 16.35 4.32
C GLU A 152 6.40 15.52 5.18
N ASP A 153 6.28 14.21 5.17
CA ASP A 153 7.07 13.27 5.96
C ASP A 153 7.84 12.30 5.06
N SER A 154 8.86 11.65 5.62
CA SER A 154 9.72 10.73 4.88
C SER A 154 8.99 9.51 4.34
N TYR A 155 8.00 8.97 5.07
CA TYR A 155 7.24 7.80 4.61
C TYR A 155 6.39 8.14 3.40
N SER A 156 5.55 9.18 3.52
CA SER A 156 4.69 9.65 2.43
C SER A 156 5.51 10.06 1.20
N PHE A 157 6.62 10.79 1.43
CA PHE A 157 7.57 11.14 0.36
C PHE A 157 8.14 9.90 -0.33
N THR A 158 8.64 8.91 0.43
CA THR A 158 9.23 7.70 -0.17
C THR A 158 8.21 6.87 -0.93
N LYS A 159 6.95 6.84 -0.49
CA LYS A 159 5.87 6.16 -1.23
C LYS A 159 5.56 6.88 -2.54
N ARG A 160 5.49 8.22 -2.54
CA ARG A 160 5.28 9.00 -3.76
C ARG A 160 6.48 8.91 -4.73
N ALA A 161 7.70 9.09 -4.22
CA ALA A 161 8.91 9.00 -5.03
C ALA A 161 9.12 7.58 -5.60
N GLY A 162 8.70 6.54 -4.87
CA GLY A 162 8.71 5.16 -5.34
C GLY A 162 7.84 4.95 -6.59
N GLU A 163 6.71 5.65 -6.72
CA GLU A 163 5.88 5.62 -7.93
C GLU A 163 6.67 6.11 -9.16
N ASP A 164 7.31 7.28 -9.05
CA ASP A 164 8.12 7.87 -10.13
C ASP A 164 9.36 7.01 -10.45
N HIS A 165 9.97 6.42 -9.42
CA HIS A 165 11.11 5.53 -9.58
C HIS A 165 10.73 4.29 -10.40
N LEU A 166 9.64 3.60 -10.08
CA LEU A 166 9.17 2.45 -10.85
C LEU A 166 8.81 2.85 -12.29
N ALA A 167 8.14 3.98 -12.48
CA ALA A 167 7.84 4.52 -13.80
C ALA A 167 9.11 4.75 -14.64
N SER A 168 10.20 5.22 -14.00
CA SER A 168 11.48 5.43 -14.69
C SER A 168 12.09 4.12 -15.19
N TYR A 169 12.03 3.05 -14.38
CA TYR A 169 12.51 1.72 -14.76
C TYR A 169 11.68 1.11 -15.90
N THR A 170 10.37 1.30 -15.88
CA THR A 170 9.51 0.89 -17.00
C THR A 170 9.93 1.58 -18.29
N ARG A 171 10.17 2.90 -18.28
CA ARG A 171 10.62 3.63 -19.48
C ARG A 171 12.00 3.21 -19.97
N ALA A 172 12.91 2.96 -19.02
CA ALA A 172 14.32 2.66 -19.35
C ALA A 172 14.55 1.21 -19.77
N TYR A 173 13.86 0.26 -19.16
CA TYR A 173 14.17 -1.18 -19.28
C TYR A 173 12.99 -2.02 -19.77
N GLY A 174 11.80 -1.44 -19.91
CA GLY A 174 10.60 -2.17 -20.35
C GLY A 174 10.00 -3.13 -19.31
N ILE A 175 10.49 -3.13 -18.07
CA ILE A 175 9.89 -3.89 -16.97
C ILE A 175 8.50 -3.32 -16.63
N ARG A 176 7.50 -4.18 -16.47
CA ARG A 176 6.15 -3.76 -16.12
C ARG A 176 6.06 -3.48 -14.62
N THR A 177 5.50 -2.34 -14.25
CA THR A 177 5.44 -1.95 -12.84
C THR A 177 4.07 -1.40 -12.45
N TYR A 178 3.53 -1.87 -11.33
CA TYR A 178 2.25 -1.43 -10.80
C TYR A 178 2.41 -1.03 -9.34
N VAL A 179 1.81 0.09 -8.96
CA VAL A 179 1.86 0.58 -7.58
C VAL A 179 0.45 0.71 -7.03
N THR A 180 0.23 0.17 -5.84
CA THR A 180 -1.05 0.27 -5.15
C THR A 180 -0.97 1.32 -4.04
N ARG A 181 -1.75 2.41 -4.11
CA ARG A 181 -1.93 3.37 -3.00
C ARG A 181 -2.89 2.76 -1.98
N ILE A 182 -2.35 1.87 -1.14
CA ILE A 182 -3.13 1.07 -0.18
C ILE A 182 -3.58 1.96 0.98
N ALA A 183 -4.86 1.87 1.36
CA ALA A 183 -5.42 2.45 2.58
C ALA A 183 -5.00 1.67 3.83
N GLY A 184 -5.53 2.02 5.00
CA GLY A 184 -5.26 1.30 6.25
C GLY A 184 -5.61 -0.18 6.15
N ILE A 185 -4.63 -1.07 6.15
CA ILE A 185 -4.83 -2.52 6.00
C ILE A 185 -5.48 -3.08 7.26
N CYS A 186 -6.60 -3.78 7.09
CA CYS A 186 -7.44 -4.32 8.15
C CYS A 186 -7.64 -5.84 8.01
N PRO A 187 -6.86 -6.67 8.72
CA PRO A 187 -7.20 -8.08 8.91
C PRO A 187 -8.49 -8.22 9.71
N VAL A 188 -9.06 -9.42 9.76
CA VAL A 188 -10.37 -9.68 10.37
C VAL A 188 -10.46 -9.17 11.81
N GLU A 189 -9.42 -9.38 12.62
CA GLU A 189 -9.38 -8.93 14.02
C GLU A 189 -9.47 -7.41 14.14
N ARG A 190 -8.86 -6.69 13.21
CA ARG A 190 -8.93 -5.23 13.16
C ARG A 190 -10.31 -4.75 12.70
N ARG A 191 -10.95 -5.44 11.74
CA ARG A 191 -12.34 -5.15 11.33
C ARG A 191 -13.31 -5.33 12.50
N GLN A 192 -13.16 -6.43 13.26
CA GLN A 192 -13.93 -6.68 14.50
C GLN A 192 -13.69 -5.59 15.55
N ALA A 193 -12.43 -5.18 15.76
CA ALA A 193 -12.11 -4.10 16.69
C ALA A 193 -12.68 -2.74 16.24
N ILE A 194 -12.72 -2.44 14.95
CA ILE A 194 -13.36 -1.23 14.41
C ILE A 194 -14.86 -1.28 14.74
N ALA A 195 -15.54 -2.38 14.45
CA ALA A 195 -16.98 -2.54 14.72
C ALA A 195 -17.30 -2.42 16.20
N ALA A 196 -16.55 -3.11 17.07
CA ALA A 196 -16.76 -3.08 18.53
C ALA A 196 -16.53 -1.69 19.16
N ASN A 197 -15.74 -0.82 18.52
CA ASN A 197 -15.43 0.52 19.01
C ASN A 197 -16.06 1.63 18.15
N ALA A 198 -16.95 1.28 17.23
CA ALA A 198 -17.58 2.25 16.34
C ALA A 198 -18.39 3.28 17.14
N LYS A 199 -18.14 4.54 16.87
CA LYS A 199 -18.80 5.68 17.51
C LYS A 199 -19.07 6.76 16.47
N PRO A 200 -20.09 7.61 16.71
CA PRO A 200 -20.31 8.78 15.85
C PRO A 200 -19.06 9.64 15.72
N VAL A 201 -18.84 10.16 14.52
CA VAL A 201 -17.73 11.06 14.23
C VAL A 201 -17.91 12.37 14.99
N THR A 202 -16.86 12.87 15.62
CA THR A 202 -16.86 14.10 16.42
C THR A 202 -16.00 15.22 15.86
N ALA A 203 -15.14 14.91 14.88
CA ALA A 203 -14.26 15.87 14.19
C ALA A 203 -13.83 15.31 12.83
N TRP A 204 -13.39 16.19 11.93
CA TRP A 204 -12.75 15.77 10.68
C TRP A 204 -11.46 15.00 10.96
N SER A 205 -11.21 13.95 10.16
CA SER A 205 -9.97 13.19 10.21
C SER A 205 -9.20 13.33 8.91
N GLU A 206 -7.94 13.75 8.99
CA GLU A 206 -7.04 13.77 7.83
C GLU A 206 -6.77 12.36 7.27
N TRP A 207 -7.05 11.30 8.04
CA TRP A 207 -6.96 9.90 7.58
C TRP A 207 -8.13 9.47 6.71
N LEU A 208 -9.16 10.31 6.57
CA LEU A 208 -10.33 10.11 5.69
C LEU A 208 -11.08 8.81 5.96
N TRP A 209 -10.92 8.21 7.14
CA TRP A 209 -11.54 6.92 7.53
C TRP A 209 -11.38 5.80 6.50
N CYS A 210 -10.30 5.85 5.71
CA CYS A 210 -10.03 4.90 4.65
C CYS A 210 -9.43 3.60 5.20
N TRP A 211 -9.87 2.49 4.67
CA TRP A 211 -9.43 1.15 5.06
C TRP A 211 -9.49 0.17 3.89
N VAL A 212 -8.92 -1.02 4.04
CA VAL A 212 -9.09 -2.15 3.10
C VAL A 212 -8.78 -3.46 3.80
N GLY A 213 -9.50 -4.54 3.46
CA GLY A 213 -9.22 -5.87 3.97
C GLY A 213 -7.87 -6.42 3.47
N SER A 214 -7.18 -7.18 4.32
CA SER A 214 -5.91 -7.80 3.93
C SER A 214 -6.08 -8.78 2.77
N GLU A 215 -7.21 -9.47 2.74
CA GLU A 215 -7.61 -10.42 1.69
C GLU A 215 -7.84 -9.70 0.36
N ASP A 216 -8.49 -8.54 0.40
CA ASP A 216 -8.77 -7.70 -0.77
C ASP A 216 -7.48 -7.09 -1.35
N VAL A 217 -6.51 -6.74 -0.49
CA VAL A 217 -5.17 -6.31 -0.93
C VAL A 217 -4.46 -7.43 -1.66
N ALA A 218 -4.48 -8.64 -1.10
CA ALA A 218 -3.82 -9.79 -1.70
C ALA A 218 -4.43 -10.15 -3.06
N ASP A 219 -5.76 -10.11 -3.19
CA ASP A 219 -6.47 -10.35 -4.47
C ASP A 219 -6.11 -9.29 -5.52
N ALA A 220 -6.07 -8.00 -5.15
CA ALA A 220 -5.67 -6.92 -6.05
C ALA A 220 -4.23 -7.09 -6.55
N HIS A 221 -3.29 -7.43 -5.66
CA HIS A 221 -1.89 -7.66 -5.97
C HIS A 221 -1.70 -8.87 -6.92
N ARG A 222 -2.45 -9.95 -6.68
CA ARG A 222 -2.48 -11.12 -7.57
C ARG A 222 -2.99 -10.73 -8.96
N LEU A 223 -4.15 -10.07 -9.05
CA LEU A 223 -4.77 -9.66 -10.32
C LEU A 223 -3.87 -8.72 -11.13
N LEU A 224 -3.22 -7.74 -10.50
CA LEU A 224 -2.30 -6.83 -11.17
C LEU A 224 -1.11 -7.57 -11.77
N MET A 225 -0.57 -8.57 -11.07
CA MET A 225 0.54 -9.40 -11.57
C MET A 225 0.09 -10.31 -12.71
N GLU A 226 -1.02 -11.04 -12.54
CA GLU A 226 -1.49 -12.03 -13.52
C GLU A 226 -2.00 -11.38 -14.82
N LYS A 227 -2.56 -10.18 -14.73
CA LYS A 227 -3.09 -9.44 -15.89
C LYS A 227 -2.09 -8.41 -16.46
N ALA A 228 -0.83 -8.43 -16.02
CA ALA A 228 0.17 -7.46 -16.39
C ALA A 228 0.27 -7.21 -17.91
N ASP A 229 0.14 -8.26 -18.73
CA ASP A 229 0.25 -8.15 -20.19
C ASP A 229 -0.92 -7.39 -20.84
N THR A 230 -2.05 -7.25 -20.16
CA THR A 230 -3.24 -6.53 -20.64
C THR A 230 -3.31 -5.09 -20.16
N LEU A 231 -2.41 -4.69 -19.25
CA LEU A 231 -2.37 -3.37 -18.64
C LEU A 231 -1.35 -2.45 -19.31
N PRO A 232 -1.44 -1.12 -19.13
CA PRO A 232 -0.35 -0.21 -19.45
C PRO A 232 0.97 -0.69 -18.82
N PRO A 233 2.14 -0.40 -19.41
CA PRO A 233 3.42 -0.87 -18.89
C PRO A 233 3.73 -0.40 -17.46
N HIS A 234 3.21 0.75 -17.05
CA HIS A 234 3.26 1.29 -15.69
C HIS A 234 1.94 1.92 -15.34
N ASP A 235 1.49 1.71 -14.09
CA ASP A 235 0.35 2.47 -13.57
C ASP A 235 0.30 2.48 -12.04
N VAL A 236 -0.46 3.44 -11.49
CA VAL A 236 -0.72 3.62 -10.06
C VAL A 236 -2.23 3.50 -9.81
N TYR A 237 -2.62 2.78 -8.76
CA TYR A 237 -4.01 2.50 -8.43
C TYR A 237 -4.30 2.75 -6.96
N PHE A 238 -5.39 3.43 -6.63
CA PHE A 238 -5.91 3.36 -5.27
C PHE A 238 -6.42 1.96 -4.95
N LEU A 239 -6.19 1.54 -3.71
CA LEU A 239 -6.63 0.26 -3.18
C LEU A 239 -7.20 0.47 -1.77
N ASN A 240 -8.50 0.66 -1.71
CA ASN A 240 -9.28 0.84 -0.47
C ASN A 240 -10.65 0.18 -0.59
N ALA A 241 -11.31 -0.01 0.56
CA ALA A 241 -12.69 -0.45 0.64
C ALA A 241 -13.64 0.54 -0.06
N ASP A 242 -14.82 0.08 -0.44
CA ASP A 242 -15.83 0.93 -1.06
C ASP A 242 -16.49 1.89 -0.07
N ASP A 243 -16.34 1.63 1.24
CA ASP A 243 -16.92 2.43 2.31
C ASP A 243 -15.87 2.99 3.28
N THR A 244 -16.31 3.87 4.16
CA THR A 244 -15.54 4.42 5.29
C THR A 244 -15.73 3.59 6.55
N THR A 245 -14.85 3.80 7.56
CA THR A 245 -15.02 3.25 8.91
C THR A 245 -15.95 4.11 9.79
N CYS A 246 -16.80 4.97 9.22
CA CYS A 246 -17.74 5.81 9.93
C CYS A 246 -19.14 5.18 10.00
N LEU A 247 -19.90 5.51 11.04
CA LEU A 247 -21.31 5.14 11.15
C LEU A 247 -22.20 6.04 10.28
N GLU A 248 -21.83 7.30 10.13
CA GLU A 248 -22.58 8.30 9.37
C GLU A 248 -22.32 8.18 7.86
N PRO A 249 -23.27 8.55 7.03
CA PRO A 249 -23.06 8.73 5.60
C PRO A 249 -21.93 9.73 5.31
N SER A 250 -21.11 9.42 4.31
CA SER A 250 -19.89 10.20 4.03
C SER A 250 -20.18 11.66 3.69
N ARG A 251 -21.28 11.93 2.98
CA ARG A 251 -21.69 13.29 2.65
C ARG A 251 -22.07 14.10 3.89
N GLU A 252 -22.77 13.50 4.86
CA GLU A 252 -23.13 14.16 6.13
C GLU A 252 -21.89 14.57 6.95
N ILE A 253 -20.81 13.75 6.89
CA ILE A 253 -19.53 14.07 7.52
C ILE A 253 -18.93 15.34 6.90
N VAL A 254 -18.96 15.46 5.55
CA VAL A 254 -18.49 16.65 4.85
C VAL A 254 -19.35 17.86 5.23
N GLU A 255 -20.67 17.74 5.19
CA GLU A 255 -21.61 18.81 5.53
C GLU A 255 -21.38 19.36 6.96
N ARG A 256 -21.08 18.47 7.90
CA ARG A 256 -20.90 18.84 9.31
C ARG A 256 -19.52 19.40 9.64
N TYR A 257 -18.46 18.85 9.06
CA TYR A 257 -17.08 19.14 9.50
C TYR A 257 -16.22 19.88 8.46
N ARG A 258 -16.58 19.79 7.19
CA ARG A 258 -15.86 20.43 6.08
C ARG A 258 -16.84 20.93 5.01
N PRO A 259 -17.80 21.83 5.39
CA PRO A 259 -18.76 22.35 4.43
C PRO A 259 -18.10 23.13 3.26
N ASP A 260 -16.88 23.59 3.46
CA ASP A 260 -16.03 24.19 2.40
C ASP A 260 -15.74 23.21 1.24
N LEU A 261 -15.77 21.89 1.49
CA LEU A 261 -15.52 20.87 0.46
C LEU A 261 -16.78 20.46 -0.32
N LEU A 262 -17.98 20.89 0.07
CA LEU A 262 -19.23 20.49 -0.61
C LEU A 262 -19.22 20.78 -2.13
N PRO A 263 -18.68 21.92 -2.60
CA PRO A 263 -18.58 22.18 -4.04
C PRO A 263 -17.70 21.20 -4.82
N LEU A 264 -16.83 20.47 -4.13
CA LEU A 264 -15.89 19.51 -4.71
C LEU A 264 -16.43 18.06 -4.71
N VAL A 265 -17.58 17.83 -4.07
CA VAL A 265 -18.18 16.49 -3.94
C VAL A 265 -18.83 16.08 -5.25
N GLN A 266 -18.35 14.96 -5.81
CA GLN A 266 -18.88 14.33 -7.03
C GLN A 266 -19.26 12.85 -6.69
N GLY A 267 -20.36 12.67 -5.95
CA GLY A 267 -20.77 11.37 -5.43
C GLY A 267 -20.90 11.37 -3.91
N LEU A 268 -20.27 10.42 -3.21
CA LEU A 268 -20.40 10.16 -1.78
C LEU A 268 -21.81 9.76 -1.35
N ASN A 269 -22.35 8.74 -2.03
CA ASN A 269 -23.64 8.16 -1.69
C ASN A 269 -23.51 7.21 -0.50
N GLY A 270 -24.39 7.35 0.49
CA GLY A 270 -24.35 6.54 1.69
C GLY A 270 -22.96 6.61 2.36
N HIS A 271 -22.33 5.46 2.58
CA HIS A 271 -21.03 5.36 3.25
C HIS A 271 -19.83 5.29 2.29
N GLU A 272 -19.99 5.69 1.04
CA GLU A 272 -18.96 5.62 0.01
C GLU A 272 -17.63 6.22 0.50
N SER A 273 -16.51 5.56 0.18
CA SER A 273 -15.18 5.98 0.60
C SER A 273 -14.79 7.33 0.01
N PHE A 274 -14.00 8.10 0.75
CA PHE A 274 -13.38 9.35 0.26
C PHE A 274 -12.26 9.12 -0.78
N LEU A 275 -11.83 7.87 -0.99
CA LEU A 275 -10.89 7.48 -2.05
C LEU A 275 -11.61 6.60 -3.07
N ASN A 276 -11.37 6.84 -4.35
CA ASN A 276 -12.04 6.15 -5.46
C ASN A 276 -11.15 5.05 -6.06
N CYS A 277 -11.62 3.79 -6.01
CA CYS A 277 -10.93 2.62 -6.58
C CYS A 277 -11.42 2.20 -7.97
N ASN A 278 -12.24 3.01 -8.64
CA ASN A 278 -12.85 2.63 -9.92
C ASN A 278 -11.81 2.30 -11.00
N LYS A 279 -10.66 2.97 -10.99
CA LYS A 279 -9.56 2.68 -11.91
C LYS A 279 -9.06 1.24 -11.77
N LEU A 280 -8.81 0.77 -10.55
CA LEU A 280 -8.41 -0.61 -10.28
C LEU A 280 -9.50 -1.61 -10.67
N LYS A 281 -10.75 -1.32 -10.30
CA LYS A 281 -11.92 -2.16 -10.66
C LYS A 281 -12.04 -2.35 -12.17
N GLN A 282 -11.89 -1.27 -12.93
CA GLN A 282 -11.97 -1.31 -14.40
C GLN A 282 -10.77 -2.01 -15.03
N ALA A 283 -9.56 -1.80 -14.50
CA ALA A 283 -8.34 -2.35 -15.05
C ALA A 283 -8.25 -3.87 -14.93
N VAL A 284 -8.57 -4.42 -13.75
CA VAL A 284 -8.36 -5.84 -13.46
C VAL A 284 -9.62 -6.60 -13.02
N GLY A 285 -10.76 -5.94 -12.95
CA GLY A 285 -12.00 -6.56 -12.47
C GLY A 285 -12.00 -6.82 -10.96
N TRP A 286 -11.13 -6.15 -10.21
CA TRP A 286 -11.08 -6.28 -8.75
C TRP A 286 -12.39 -5.81 -8.12
N GLN A 287 -12.79 -6.48 -7.05
CA GLN A 287 -13.97 -6.13 -6.26
C GLN A 287 -13.61 -6.16 -4.77
N HIS A 288 -14.06 -5.16 -4.04
CA HIS A 288 -14.02 -5.16 -2.59
C HIS A 288 -15.01 -6.21 -2.06
N LYS A 289 -14.54 -7.11 -1.19
CA LYS A 289 -15.33 -8.26 -0.70
C LYS A 289 -15.50 -8.28 0.81
N THR A 290 -14.54 -7.73 1.57
CA THR A 290 -14.58 -7.74 3.04
C THR A 290 -15.43 -6.59 3.57
N SER A 291 -16.02 -6.75 4.74
CA SER A 291 -16.76 -5.69 5.42
C SER A 291 -16.42 -5.65 6.90
N TRP A 292 -16.27 -4.46 7.49
CA TRP A 292 -16.22 -4.30 8.93
C TRP A 292 -17.64 -4.17 9.50
N ARG A 293 -18.62 -3.76 8.67
CA ARG A 293 -20.02 -3.56 9.07
C ARG A 293 -20.75 -4.86 9.38
N GLU A 294 -20.29 -5.99 8.81
CA GLU A 294 -20.82 -7.32 9.17
C GLU A 294 -20.56 -7.72 10.61
N HIS A 295 -19.65 -7.03 11.29
CA HIS A 295 -19.32 -7.22 12.70
C HIS A 295 -19.99 -6.19 13.63
N LEU A 296 -20.82 -5.28 13.11
CA LEU A 296 -21.62 -4.36 13.95
C LEU A 296 -22.67 -5.16 14.73
N ALA A 297 -22.86 -4.79 16.01
CA ALA A 297 -23.86 -5.40 16.88
C ALA A 297 -25.28 -4.94 16.54
#